data_41c8c68ab0dd7add860c17264dbc936c
#
_entry.id   41c8c68ab0dd7add860c17264dbc936c
#
_cell.length_a   1.000
_cell.length_b   1.000
_cell.length_c   1.000
_cell.angle_alpha   90.00
_cell.angle_beta   90.00
_cell.angle_gamma   90.00
#
_symmetry.space_group_name_H-M   'P 1'
#
loop_
_entity.id
_entity.type
_entity.pdbx_description
1 polymer ?
#
loop_
_entity_poly.entity_id
_entity_poly.type
_entity_poly.pdbx_seq_one_letter_code
_entity_poly.pdbx_strand_id
1 'polypeptide(L)'
;MSTLSIKETKQYYDSLTAEDLCNCAYCRNYIREIRNAYPKVAEYLLALGVDIEKPFETIPLEPDETGGIEYLSSQYIVIGNTDGFIKTVIDTVTVDITDSHPLTNIDKPHFVIEIYPVRLKRTVQKD
;
A
#
# COMPACT_ATOMS: atom_id res chain seq x y z
N MET A 1 0.20 -24.73 -5.85
CA MET A 1 -0.74 -23.99 -6.70
C MET A 1 -0.79 -22.54 -6.26
N SER A 2 -0.64 -21.64 -7.21
CA SER A 2 -0.71 -20.22 -6.89
C SER A 2 -2.15 -19.82 -6.62
N THR A 3 -2.34 -19.03 -5.59
CA THR A 3 -3.67 -18.65 -5.12
C THR A 3 -3.92 -17.18 -5.37
N LEU A 4 -2.90 -16.32 -5.32
CA LEU A 4 -3.02 -14.96 -5.80
C LEU A 4 -2.55 -14.90 -7.26
N SER A 5 -3.04 -13.91 -7.99
CA SER A 5 -2.68 -13.71 -9.39
C SER A 5 -1.79 -12.49 -9.53
N ILE A 6 -0.51 -12.72 -9.75
CA ILE A 6 0.45 -11.64 -9.97
C ILE A 6 0.08 -10.88 -11.23
N LYS A 7 -0.28 -11.59 -12.29
CA LYS A 7 -0.64 -10.99 -13.58
C LYS A 7 -1.87 -10.09 -13.45
N GLU A 8 -2.94 -10.60 -12.85
CA GLU A 8 -4.17 -9.81 -12.70
C GLU A 8 -3.98 -8.66 -11.72
N THR A 9 -3.17 -8.86 -10.68
CA THR A 9 -2.84 -7.80 -9.74
C THR A 9 -2.12 -6.67 -10.48
N LYS A 10 -1.11 -7.02 -11.30
CA LYS A 10 -0.39 -6.02 -12.07
C LYS A 10 -1.33 -5.29 -13.04
N GLN A 11 -2.23 -6.00 -13.71
CA GLN A 11 -3.20 -5.40 -14.62
C GLN A 11 -4.12 -4.42 -13.87
N TYR A 12 -4.52 -4.79 -12.66
CA TYR A 12 -5.34 -3.90 -11.82
C TYR A 12 -4.61 -2.58 -11.56
N TYR A 13 -3.34 -2.64 -11.12
CA TYR A 13 -2.58 -1.42 -10.84
C TYR A 13 -2.31 -0.61 -12.10
N ASP A 14 -2.03 -1.26 -13.22
CA ASP A 14 -1.82 -0.58 -14.49
C ASP A 14 -3.07 0.17 -14.96
N SER A 15 -4.25 -0.27 -14.54
CA SER A 15 -5.52 0.38 -14.89
C SER A 15 -5.82 1.60 -14.03
N LEU A 16 -5.15 1.76 -12.90
CA LEU A 16 -5.40 2.90 -12.00
C LEU A 16 -4.73 4.15 -12.54
N THR A 17 -5.48 5.25 -12.50
CA THR A 17 -4.99 6.56 -12.90
C THR A 17 -4.87 7.46 -11.68
N ALA A 18 -4.30 8.64 -11.84
CA ALA A 18 -4.19 9.61 -10.75
C ALA A 18 -5.55 9.96 -10.15
N GLU A 19 -6.61 9.90 -10.96
CA GLU A 19 -7.98 10.21 -10.51
C GLU A 19 -8.53 9.14 -9.55
N ASP A 20 -8.00 7.92 -9.62
CA ASP A 20 -8.41 6.82 -8.75
C ASP A 20 -7.76 6.89 -7.37
N LEU A 21 -6.76 7.75 -7.20
CA LEU A 21 -5.97 7.85 -5.97
C LEU A 21 -6.39 9.07 -5.15
N CYS A 22 -6.26 8.96 -3.83
CA CYS A 22 -6.49 10.10 -2.95
C CYS A 22 -5.48 11.20 -3.28
N ASN A 23 -5.95 12.44 -3.37
CA ASN A 23 -5.12 13.60 -3.72
C ASN A 23 -4.89 14.55 -2.54
N CYS A 24 -5.11 14.11 -1.31
CA CYS A 24 -4.80 14.92 -0.13
C CYS A 24 -3.29 15.03 0.08
N ALA A 25 -2.87 16.00 0.88
CA ALA A 25 -1.44 16.24 1.10
C ALA A 25 -0.73 15.00 1.67
N TYR A 26 -1.37 14.27 2.57
CA TYR A 26 -0.77 13.07 3.17
C TYR A 26 -0.59 11.96 2.15
N CYS A 27 -1.57 11.74 1.28
CA CYS A 27 -1.48 10.72 0.24
C CYS A 27 -0.43 11.10 -0.81
N ARG A 28 -0.36 12.37 -1.19
CA ARG A 28 0.67 12.84 -2.12
C ARG A 28 2.07 12.67 -1.53
N ASN A 29 2.22 12.95 -0.23
CA ASN A 29 3.49 12.75 0.47
C ASN A 29 3.89 11.28 0.49
N TYR A 30 2.94 10.40 0.75
CA TYR A 30 3.16 8.96 0.74
C TYR A 30 3.68 8.49 -0.61
N ILE A 31 2.97 8.85 -1.68
CA ILE A 31 3.32 8.43 -3.03
C ILE A 31 4.72 8.92 -3.41
N ARG A 32 5.07 10.13 -2.98
CA ARG A 32 6.36 10.72 -3.29
C ARG A 32 7.52 10.04 -2.57
N GLU A 33 7.32 9.63 -1.32
CA GLU A 33 8.43 9.21 -0.44
C GLU A 33 8.55 7.71 -0.23
N ILE A 34 7.45 6.95 -0.41
CA ILE A 34 7.41 5.56 0.07
C ILE A 34 8.45 4.64 -0.59
N ARG A 35 8.63 4.74 -1.90
CA ARG A 35 9.54 3.84 -2.62
C ARG A 35 10.99 4.03 -2.19
N ASN A 36 11.41 5.28 -2.02
CA ASN A 36 12.78 5.57 -1.63
C ASN A 36 13.04 5.27 -0.15
N ALA A 37 12.01 5.41 0.69
CA ALA A 37 12.14 5.14 2.12
C ALA A 37 12.17 3.64 2.43
N TYR A 38 11.44 2.85 1.65
CA TYR A 38 11.29 1.40 1.90
C TYR A 38 11.48 0.61 0.60
N PRO A 39 12.68 0.64 0.01
CA PRO A 39 12.91 0.00 -1.29
C PRO A 39 12.71 -1.51 -1.28
N LYS A 40 13.03 -2.18 -0.17
CA LYS A 40 12.84 -3.64 -0.08
C LYS A 40 11.37 -4.01 0.01
N VAL A 41 10.56 -3.19 0.68
CA VAL A 41 9.12 -3.39 0.72
C VAL A 41 8.53 -3.18 -0.68
N ALA A 42 9.02 -2.16 -1.39
CA ALA A 42 8.60 -1.89 -2.76
C ALA A 42 8.88 -3.08 -3.67
N GLU A 43 10.07 -3.69 -3.55
CA GLU A 43 10.44 -4.87 -4.33
C GLU A 43 9.55 -6.06 -4.01
N TYR A 44 9.27 -6.29 -2.71
CA TYR A 44 8.40 -7.38 -2.29
C TYR A 44 6.99 -7.23 -2.87
N LEU A 45 6.42 -6.03 -2.77
CA LEU A 45 5.09 -5.75 -3.31
C LEU A 45 5.07 -5.89 -4.83
N LEU A 46 6.11 -5.42 -5.51
CA LEU A 46 6.20 -5.54 -6.97
C LEU A 46 6.20 -7.00 -7.40
N ALA A 47 6.83 -7.88 -6.63
CA ALA A 47 6.83 -9.32 -6.91
C ALA A 47 5.42 -9.93 -6.82
N LEU A 48 4.50 -9.28 -6.10
CA LEU A 48 3.08 -9.68 -6.04
C LEU A 48 2.25 -9.00 -7.14
N GLY A 49 2.83 -8.11 -7.92
CA GLY A 49 2.13 -7.30 -8.90
C GLY A 49 1.62 -5.97 -8.36
N VAL A 50 1.95 -5.64 -7.11
CA VAL A 50 1.45 -4.45 -6.43
C VAL A 50 2.39 -3.27 -6.65
N ASP A 51 1.81 -2.11 -7.00
CA ASP A 51 2.56 -0.86 -7.12
C ASP A 51 2.46 -0.11 -5.79
N ILE A 52 3.59 0.01 -5.10
CA ILE A 52 3.64 0.65 -3.78
C ILE A 52 3.19 2.12 -3.82
N GLU A 53 3.25 2.75 -5.00
CA GLU A 53 2.84 4.15 -5.17
C GLU A 53 1.35 4.32 -5.43
N LYS A 54 0.58 3.23 -5.41
CA LYS A 54 -0.86 3.28 -5.64
C LYS A 54 -1.61 2.59 -4.50
N PRO A 55 -1.51 3.13 -3.28
CA PRO A 55 -2.22 2.53 -2.14
C PRO A 55 -3.72 2.66 -2.28
N PHE A 56 -4.44 1.64 -1.80
CA PHE A 56 -5.89 1.66 -1.74
C PHE A 56 -6.39 2.60 -0.65
N GLU A 57 -5.69 2.58 0.50
CA GLU A 57 -6.03 3.41 1.65
C GLU A 57 -4.78 3.63 2.50
N THR A 58 -4.67 4.79 3.13
CA THR A 58 -3.62 5.07 4.11
C THR A 58 -4.25 5.71 5.35
N ILE A 59 -3.65 5.47 6.51
CA ILE A 59 -4.14 6.01 7.78
C ILE A 59 -3.02 6.84 8.42
N PRO A 60 -2.86 8.10 7.99
CA PRO A 60 -1.79 8.97 8.52
C PRO A 60 -2.17 9.60 9.85
N LEU A 61 -1.16 9.83 10.68
CA LEU A 61 -1.27 10.68 11.86
C LEU A 61 -0.79 12.08 11.52
N GLU A 62 -1.08 13.05 12.38
CA GLU A 62 -0.55 14.39 12.21
C GLU A 62 0.98 14.36 12.25
N PRO A 63 1.67 15.22 11.47
CA PRO A 63 3.12 15.27 11.51
C PRO A 63 3.63 15.58 12.93
N ASP A 64 4.71 14.91 13.32
CA ASP A 64 5.29 15.13 14.63
C ASP A 64 6.25 16.35 14.60
N GLU A 65 6.91 16.59 15.74
CA GLU A 65 7.80 17.74 15.90
C GLU A 65 8.98 17.75 14.94
N THR A 66 9.38 16.56 14.47
CA THR A 66 10.49 16.43 13.53
C THR A 66 10.07 16.52 12.08
N GLY A 67 8.76 16.69 11.83
CA GLY A 67 8.21 16.72 10.49
C GLY A 67 7.93 15.36 9.89
N GLY A 68 8.03 14.28 10.69
CA GLY A 68 7.72 12.94 10.22
C GLY A 68 6.23 12.65 10.29
N ILE A 69 5.76 11.87 9.33
CA ILE A 69 4.36 11.40 9.31
C ILE A 69 4.38 9.89 9.50
N GLU A 70 3.68 9.42 10.53
CA GLU A 70 3.50 7.99 10.71
C GLU A 70 2.18 7.57 10.07
N TYR A 71 2.23 6.51 9.26
CA TYR A 71 1.05 5.90 8.66
C TYR A 71 0.80 4.60 9.43
N LEU A 72 -0.30 4.56 10.16
CA LEU A 72 -0.64 3.41 11.00
C LEU A 72 -0.90 2.16 10.18
N SER A 73 -1.44 2.32 8.98
CA SER A 73 -1.71 1.25 8.05
C SER A 73 -1.72 1.82 6.64
N SER A 74 -1.11 1.11 5.72
CA SER A 74 -1.17 1.46 4.29
C SER A 74 -1.62 0.20 3.58
N GLN A 75 -2.72 0.29 2.84
CA GLN A 75 -3.44 -0.86 2.32
C GLN A 75 -3.34 -0.96 0.81
N TYR A 76 -3.25 -2.21 0.32
CA TYR A 76 -3.10 -2.51 -1.09
C TYR A 76 -4.01 -3.66 -1.48
N ILE A 77 -4.52 -3.62 -2.69
CA ILE A 77 -5.38 -4.68 -3.25
C ILE A 77 -4.49 -5.76 -3.87
N VAL A 78 -4.82 -7.03 -3.63
CA VAL A 78 -4.19 -8.17 -4.31
C VAL A 78 -5.30 -9.00 -4.94
N ILE A 79 -5.20 -9.29 -6.24
CA ILE A 79 -6.19 -10.09 -6.94
C ILE A 79 -5.89 -11.56 -6.74
N GLY A 80 -6.94 -12.35 -6.49
CA GLY A 80 -6.83 -13.77 -6.21
C GLY A 80 -7.36 -14.07 -4.81
N ASN A 81 -6.93 -15.21 -4.24
CA ASN A 81 -7.35 -15.57 -2.90
C ASN A 81 -6.16 -15.66 -1.95
N THR A 82 -6.46 -15.86 -0.67
CA THR A 82 -5.46 -15.74 0.40
C THR A 82 -4.67 -17.04 0.64
N ASP A 83 -5.02 -18.12 -0.03
CA ASP A 83 -4.35 -19.40 0.21
C ASP A 83 -2.84 -19.27 -0.04
N GLY A 84 -2.06 -19.68 0.91
CA GLY A 84 -0.61 -19.62 0.80
C GLY A 84 0.01 -18.25 1.08
N PHE A 85 -0.79 -17.22 1.33
CA PHE A 85 -0.23 -15.93 1.73
C PHE A 85 0.25 -16.01 3.17
N ILE A 86 1.48 -15.58 3.39
CA ILE A 86 2.11 -15.66 4.70
C ILE A 86 2.47 -14.25 5.17
N LYS A 87 2.06 -13.91 6.40
CA LYS A 87 2.49 -12.69 7.07
C LYS A 87 4.02 -12.61 7.03
N THR A 88 4.55 -11.50 6.58
CA THR A 88 5.98 -11.34 6.33
C THR A 88 6.48 -10.05 6.97
N VAL A 89 7.70 -10.06 7.47
CA VAL A 89 8.36 -8.85 7.98
C VAL A 89 9.56 -8.56 7.08
N ILE A 90 9.62 -7.34 6.56
CA ILE A 90 10.69 -6.87 5.67
C ILE A 90 11.32 -5.65 6.35
N ASP A 91 12.58 -5.79 6.79
CA ASP A 91 13.22 -4.82 7.67
C ASP A 91 12.36 -4.66 8.93
N THR A 92 11.74 -3.52 9.15
CA THR A 92 10.88 -3.28 10.33
C THR A 92 9.40 -3.27 9.97
N VAL A 93 9.07 -3.56 8.72
CA VAL A 93 7.70 -3.41 8.21
C VAL A 93 7.02 -4.77 8.13
N THR A 94 5.85 -4.88 8.74
CA THR A 94 5.01 -6.07 8.64
C THR A 94 4.07 -5.95 7.45
N VAL A 95 3.95 -7.03 6.67
CA VAL A 95 2.99 -7.16 5.58
C VAL A 95 2.03 -8.29 5.95
N ASP A 96 0.75 -7.99 6.04
CA ASP A 96 -0.25 -8.96 6.47
C ASP A 96 -1.58 -8.70 5.77
N ILE A 97 -2.48 -9.68 5.82
CA ILE A 97 -3.85 -9.52 5.31
C ILE A 97 -4.65 -8.72 6.33
N THR A 98 -5.54 -7.87 5.86
CA THR A 98 -6.45 -7.14 6.75
C THR A 98 -7.89 -7.24 6.24
N ASP A 99 -8.82 -7.39 7.19
CA ASP A 99 -10.25 -7.31 6.91
C ASP A 99 -10.80 -5.92 7.25
N SER A 100 -9.99 -5.07 7.88
CA SER A 100 -10.39 -3.72 8.28
C SER A 100 -10.05 -2.73 7.17
N HIS A 101 -10.92 -2.68 6.16
CA HIS A 101 -10.68 -1.81 5.02
C HIS A 101 -12.00 -1.30 4.44
N PRO A 102 -11.96 -0.17 3.69
CA PRO A 102 -13.15 0.34 3.01
C PRO A 102 -13.66 -0.63 1.94
N LEU A 103 -14.87 -0.39 1.48
CA LEU A 103 -15.46 -1.16 0.40
C LEU A 103 -14.62 -1.03 -0.88
N THR A 104 -14.28 -2.15 -1.49
CA THR A 104 -13.36 -2.16 -2.64
C THR A 104 -14.06 -2.02 -3.98
N ASN A 105 -15.33 -2.42 -4.09
CA ASN A 105 -16.10 -2.43 -5.32
C ASN A 105 -15.47 -3.27 -6.44
N ILE A 106 -14.69 -4.30 -6.06
CA ILE A 106 -14.06 -5.20 -7.02
C ILE A 106 -14.84 -6.52 -7.04
N ASP A 107 -15.30 -6.95 -8.21
CA ASP A 107 -16.15 -8.11 -8.34
C ASP A 107 -15.39 -9.44 -8.33
N LYS A 108 -14.17 -9.45 -8.84
CA LYS A 108 -13.37 -10.69 -8.87
C LYS A 108 -12.78 -11.01 -7.49
N PRO A 109 -12.40 -12.26 -7.23
CA PRO A 109 -11.77 -12.62 -5.96
C PRO A 109 -10.54 -11.77 -5.70
N HIS A 110 -10.46 -11.21 -4.51
CA HIS A 110 -9.34 -10.35 -4.11
C HIS A 110 -9.27 -10.28 -2.60
N PHE A 111 -8.17 -9.75 -2.10
CA PHE A 111 -8.03 -9.46 -0.68
C PHE A 111 -7.21 -8.19 -0.51
N VAL A 112 -7.20 -7.67 0.71
CA VAL A 112 -6.47 -6.45 1.04
C VAL A 112 -5.33 -6.81 1.98
N ILE A 113 -4.15 -6.31 1.68
CA ILE A 113 -3.00 -6.40 2.57
C ILE A 113 -2.69 -5.03 3.13
N GLU A 114 -2.07 -5.01 4.30
CA GLU A 114 -1.60 -3.77 4.92
C GLU A 114 -0.12 -3.88 5.22
N ILE A 115 0.57 -2.76 5.17
CA ILE A 115 1.96 -2.66 5.61
C ILE A 115 2.03 -1.68 6.77
N TYR A 116 2.81 -2.01 7.80
CA TYR A 116 2.97 -1.17 8.98
C TYR A 116 4.18 -1.58 9.82
N PRO A 117 4.77 -0.66 10.59
CA PRO A 117 4.54 0.78 10.55
C PRO A 117 5.29 1.40 9.37
N VAL A 118 4.78 2.49 8.85
CA VAL A 118 5.46 3.28 7.82
C VAL A 118 5.64 4.69 8.37
N ARG A 119 6.86 5.20 8.31
CA ARG A 119 7.15 6.55 8.75
C ARG A 119 7.92 7.25 7.65
N LEU A 120 7.41 8.40 7.21
CA LEU A 120 7.99 9.17 6.11
C LEU A 120 8.24 10.60 6.56
N LYS A 121 9.28 11.22 6.00
CA LYS A 121 9.47 12.64 6.20
C LYS A 121 8.40 13.39 5.41
N ARG A 122 8.00 14.55 5.91
CA ARG A 122 7.04 15.39 5.21
C ARG A 122 7.77 16.27 4.22
N THR A 123 7.49 16.06 2.93
CA THR A 123 8.06 16.83 1.83
C THR A 123 7.01 17.55 1.01
N VAL A 124 5.74 17.14 1.15
CA VAL A 124 4.61 17.79 0.49
C VAL A 124 3.91 18.69 1.51
N GLN A 125 3.75 19.96 1.17
CA GLN A 125 3.11 20.92 2.06
C GLN A 125 1.62 20.64 2.16
N LYS A 126 1.08 20.87 3.35
CA LYS A 126 -0.35 20.75 3.60
C LYS A 126 -1.09 21.89 2.89
N ASP A 127 -2.15 21.56 2.19
CA ASP A 127 -3.01 22.53 1.49
C ASP A 127 -3.87 23.34 2.46
#